data_8e36caf31ba3a179ac5984605a811531
#
_entry.id   8e36caf31ba3a179ac5984605a811531
#
_cell.length_a   1.000
_cell.length_b   1.000
_cell.length_c   1.000
_cell.angle_alpha   90.00
_cell.angle_beta   90.00
_cell.angle_gamma   90.00
#
_symmetry.space_group_name_H-M   'P 1'
#
loop_
_entity.id
_entity.type
_entity.pdbx_description
1 polymer ?
#
loop_
_entity_poly.entity_id
_entity_poly.type
_entity_poly.pdbx_seq_one_letter_code
_entity_poly.pdbx_strand_id
1 'polypeptide(L)'
;LREQIGAVQADTTTKFGQVTTELSGTKNEADATKADLDATKGKLQSTIGDLGVQSGLIARNHDEVEELKRLGERDIYEFTLSKSSKGPEHVGPIQVALRKVDAKHYKYTLNVVADDKTIEKKDRTVGEPIQFYVRGARAPYEIVVFDLTKDSAKGYLSTPKSANAAPPAAKPPSGN
;
A
#
# COMPACT_ATOMS: atom_id res chain seq x y z
N LEU A 1 22.59 -73.09 -15.21
CA LEU A 1 21.76 -72.73 -14.02
C LEU A 1 22.48 -71.78 -13.05
N ARG A 2 23.77 -72.04 -12.67
CA ARG A 2 24.53 -71.18 -11.76
C ARG A 2 24.83 -69.80 -12.36
N GLU A 3 25.14 -69.67 -13.66
CA GLU A 3 25.37 -68.42 -14.33
C GLU A 3 24.11 -67.54 -14.38
N GLN A 4 22.95 -68.16 -14.61
CA GLN A 4 21.68 -67.46 -14.62
C GLN A 4 21.32 -66.88 -13.24
N ILE A 5 21.58 -67.65 -12.17
CA ILE A 5 21.37 -67.19 -10.83
C ILE A 5 22.31 -66.05 -10.45
N GLY A 6 23.59 -66.11 -10.88
CA GLY A 6 24.53 -65.00 -10.69
C GLY A 6 24.15 -63.73 -11.42
N ALA A 7 23.67 -63.85 -12.67
CA ALA A 7 23.18 -62.68 -13.44
C ALA A 7 21.96 -62.01 -12.79
N VAL A 8 21.01 -62.81 -12.32
CA VAL A 8 19.82 -62.31 -11.61
C VAL A 8 20.19 -61.66 -10.28
N GLN A 9 21.13 -62.21 -9.54
CA GLN A 9 21.64 -61.59 -8.31
C GLN A 9 22.33 -60.26 -8.55
N ALA A 10 23.18 -60.18 -9.58
CA ALA A 10 23.85 -58.94 -9.96
C ALA A 10 22.86 -57.85 -10.41
N ASP A 11 21.88 -58.20 -11.23
CA ASP A 11 20.83 -57.29 -11.69
C ASP A 11 19.95 -56.80 -10.50
N THR A 12 19.59 -57.68 -9.61
CA THR A 12 18.83 -57.36 -8.43
C THR A 12 19.60 -56.41 -7.49
N THR A 13 20.90 -56.66 -7.29
CA THR A 13 21.75 -55.79 -6.45
C THR A 13 21.89 -54.43 -7.07
N THR A 14 22.09 -54.34 -8.39
CA THR A 14 22.18 -53.05 -9.12
C THR A 14 20.87 -52.26 -8.99
N LYS A 15 19.74 -52.89 -9.25
CA LYS A 15 18.41 -52.27 -9.13
C LYS A 15 18.11 -51.84 -7.70
N PHE A 16 18.50 -52.65 -6.71
CA PHE A 16 18.34 -52.26 -5.32
C PHE A 16 19.18 -51.05 -4.94
N GLY A 17 20.42 -50.96 -5.46
CA GLY A 17 21.29 -49.80 -5.31
C GLY A 17 20.69 -48.54 -5.95
N GLN A 18 20.14 -48.64 -7.16
CA GLN A 18 19.47 -47.55 -7.85
C GLN A 18 18.25 -47.07 -7.06
N VAL A 19 17.38 -47.95 -6.65
CA VAL A 19 16.18 -47.59 -5.86
C VAL A 19 16.56 -46.96 -4.53
N THR A 20 17.62 -47.43 -3.87
CA THR A 20 18.09 -46.79 -2.62
C THR A 20 18.62 -45.40 -2.85
N THR A 21 19.33 -45.17 -3.95
CA THR A 21 19.82 -43.83 -4.31
C THR A 21 18.68 -42.87 -4.67
N GLU A 22 17.72 -43.35 -5.47
CA GLU A 22 16.52 -42.56 -5.82
C GLU A 22 15.67 -42.21 -4.59
N LEU A 23 15.50 -43.21 -3.70
CA LEU A 23 14.78 -42.99 -2.44
C LEU A 23 15.47 -41.96 -1.55
N SER A 24 16.80 -41.98 -1.47
CA SER A 24 17.58 -40.99 -0.72
C SER A 24 17.46 -39.60 -1.36
N GLY A 25 17.51 -39.52 -2.70
CA GLY A 25 17.28 -38.30 -3.44
C GLY A 25 15.90 -37.69 -3.18
N THR A 26 14.86 -38.51 -3.33
CA THR A 26 13.46 -38.11 -3.06
C THR A 26 13.25 -37.64 -1.63
N LYS A 27 13.88 -38.35 -0.67
CA LYS A 27 13.82 -37.93 0.74
C LYS A 27 14.45 -36.57 0.97
N ASN A 28 15.62 -36.30 0.38
CA ASN A 28 16.30 -35.03 0.51
C ASN A 28 15.47 -33.89 -0.12
N GLU A 29 14.86 -34.14 -1.29
CA GLU A 29 13.96 -33.18 -1.95
C GLU A 29 12.70 -32.92 -1.11
N ALA A 30 12.13 -33.95 -0.50
CA ALA A 30 10.98 -33.82 0.38
C ALA A 30 11.33 -32.98 1.63
N ASP A 31 12.49 -33.22 2.24
CA ASP A 31 12.96 -32.48 3.41
C ASP A 31 13.24 -31.00 3.05
N ALA A 32 13.85 -30.74 1.89
CA ALA A 32 14.06 -29.37 1.38
C ALA A 32 12.72 -28.65 1.11
N THR A 33 11.79 -29.34 0.44
CA THR A 33 10.45 -28.79 0.17
C THR A 33 9.69 -28.48 1.46
N LYS A 34 9.83 -29.34 2.47
CA LYS A 34 9.21 -29.11 3.78
C LYS A 34 9.81 -27.88 4.47
N ALA A 35 11.12 -27.70 4.42
CA ALA A 35 11.78 -26.53 4.98
C ALA A 35 11.34 -25.23 4.29
N ASP A 36 11.23 -25.23 2.94
CA ASP A 36 10.76 -24.10 2.17
C ASP A 36 9.27 -23.78 2.45
N LEU A 37 8.47 -24.82 2.65
CA LEU A 37 7.07 -24.67 3.02
C LEU A 37 6.92 -24.03 4.40
N ASP A 38 7.72 -24.47 5.37
CA ASP A 38 7.70 -23.91 6.72
C ASP A 38 8.18 -22.45 6.73
N ALA A 39 9.20 -22.12 5.95
CA ALA A 39 9.67 -20.74 5.76
C ALA A 39 8.61 -19.85 5.10
N THR A 40 7.92 -20.37 4.08
CA THR A 40 6.84 -19.67 3.39
C THR A 40 5.64 -19.45 4.31
N LYS A 41 5.28 -20.45 5.11
CA LYS A 41 4.25 -20.34 6.15
C LYS A 41 4.58 -19.23 7.16
N GLY A 42 5.82 -19.19 7.65
CA GLY A 42 6.28 -18.15 8.57
C GLY A 42 6.17 -16.74 7.96
N LYS A 43 6.60 -16.58 6.70
CA LYS A 43 6.47 -15.30 5.96
C LYS A 43 5.01 -14.90 5.77
N LEU A 44 4.15 -15.85 5.41
CA LEU A 44 2.72 -15.60 5.24
C LEU A 44 2.07 -15.15 6.55
N GLN A 45 2.40 -15.79 7.65
CA GLN A 45 1.87 -15.46 8.96
C GLN A 45 2.31 -14.06 9.42
N SER A 46 3.57 -13.68 9.18
CA SER A 46 4.07 -12.33 9.41
C SER A 46 3.33 -11.31 8.56
N THR A 47 3.16 -11.58 7.26
CA THR A 47 2.43 -10.70 6.34
C THR A 47 0.98 -10.50 6.76
N ILE A 48 0.31 -11.54 7.23
CA ILE A 48 -1.06 -11.46 7.75
C ILE A 48 -1.11 -10.58 9.00
N GLY A 49 -0.13 -10.70 9.89
CA GLY A 49 0.01 -9.85 11.07
C GLY A 49 0.18 -8.38 10.70
N ASP A 50 1.08 -8.09 9.75
CA ASP A 50 1.35 -6.73 9.27
C ASP A 50 0.11 -6.12 8.59
N LEU A 51 -0.63 -6.91 7.80
CA LEU A 51 -1.91 -6.49 7.22
C LEU A 51 -2.97 -6.18 8.27
N GLY A 52 -3.00 -6.93 9.37
CA GLY A 52 -3.91 -6.66 10.49
C GLY A 52 -3.61 -5.32 11.16
N VAL A 53 -2.34 -5.03 11.40
CA VAL A 53 -1.89 -3.74 11.95
C VAL A 53 -2.23 -2.59 10.99
N GLN A 54 -1.95 -2.74 9.69
CA GLN A 54 -2.28 -1.73 8.69
C GLN A 54 -3.79 -1.48 8.61
N SER A 55 -4.60 -2.53 8.63
CA SER A 55 -6.06 -2.38 8.64
C SER A 55 -6.55 -1.62 9.87
N GLY A 56 -5.98 -1.87 11.04
CA GLY A 56 -6.28 -1.14 12.27
C GLY A 56 -5.91 0.34 12.18
N LEU A 57 -4.76 0.68 11.59
CA LEU A 57 -4.34 2.06 11.37
C LEU A 57 -5.23 2.79 10.36
N ILE A 58 -5.64 2.12 9.28
CA ILE A 58 -6.55 2.68 8.28
C ILE A 58 -7.91 2.97 8.91
N ALA A 59 -8.45 2.05 9.72
CA ALA A 59 -9.71 2.26 10.42
C ALA A 59 -9.64 3.46 11.37
N ARG A 60 -8.60 3.57 12.18
CA ARG A 60 -8.39 4.72 13.08
C ARG A 60 -8.30 6.03 12.32
N ASN A 61 -7.52 6.07 11.22
CA ASN A 61 -7.39 7.27 10.40
C ASN A 61 -8.72 7.66 9.75
N HIS A 62 -9.52 6.69 9.36
CA HIS A 62 -10.86 6.94 8.82
C HIS A 62 -11.77 7.59 9.89
N ASP A 63 -11.76 7.06 11.10
CA ASP A 63 -12.53 7.61 12.21
C ASP A 63 -12.10 9.04 12.56
N GLU A 64 -10.80 9.31 12.56
CA GLU A 64 -10.26 10.67 12.78
C GLU A 64 -10.67 11.65 11.69
N VAL A 65 -10.70 11.21 10.43
CA VAL A 65 -11.17 12.03 9.29
C VAL A 65 -12.66 12.32 9.42
N GLU A 66 -13.47 11.34 9.79
CA GLU A 66 -14.91 11.54 10.00
C GLU A 66 -15.20 12.50 11.18
N GLU A 67 -14.41 12.43 12.23
CA GLU A 67 -14.51 13.37 13.35
C GLU A 67 -14.13 14.79 12.94
N LEU A 68 -13.06 14.97 12.17
CA LEU A 68 -12.66 16.27 11.61
C LEU A 68 -13.74 16.86 10.68
N LYS A 69 -14.36 16.04 9.84
CA LYS A 69 -15.50 16.46 9.00
C LYS A 69 -16.67 16.96 9.86
N ARG A 70 -16.95 16.26 10.95
CA ARG A 70 -18.08 16.58 11.84
C ARG A 70 -17.86 17.89 12.63
N LEU A 71 -16.60 18.21 12.97
CA LEU A 71 -16.28 19.46 13.68
C LEU A 71 -16.50 20.73 12.84
N GLY A 72 -16.78 20.60 11.55
CA GLY A 72 -17.31 21.68 10.70
C GLY A 72 -16.37 22.84 10.38
N GLU A 73 -15.13 22.82 10.90
CA GLU A 73 -14.15 23.89 10.70
C GLU A 73 -13.30 23.73 9.44
N ARG A 74 -13.25 22.52 8.86
CA ARG A 74 -12.40 22.20 7.71
C ARG A 74 -13.12 21.27 6.73
N ASP A 75 -12.80 21.43 5.46
CA ASP A 75 -13.21 20.50 4.41
C ASP A 75 -12.14 19.44 4.23
N ILE A 76 -12.55 18.18 4.11
CA ILE A 76 -11.65 17.03 4.00
C ILE A 76 -11.86 16.36 2.63
N TYR A 77 -10.77 16.18 1.89
CA TYR A 77 -10.74 15.52 0.60
C TYR A 77 -9.82 14.31 0.68
N GLU A 78 -10.38 13.11 0.67
CA GLU A 78 -9.60 11.88 0.60
C GLU A 78 -9.08 11.67 -0.83
N PHE A 79 -7.86 11.11 -0.93
CA PHE A 79 -7.25 10.84 -2.22
C PHE A 79 -6.47 9.53 -2.23
N THR A 80 -6.32 8.98 -3.43
CA THR A 80 -5.41 7.88 -3.71
C THR A 80 -4.58 8.28 -4.93
N LEU A 81 -3.29 8.53 -4.74
CA LEU A 81 -2.38 8.92 -5.81
C LEU A 81 -1.62 7.70 -6.32
N SER A 82 -1.46 7.61 -7.62
CA SER A 82 -0.63 6.58 -8.26
C SER A 82 0.65 7.19 -8.84
N LYS A 83 1.77 6.51 -8.65
CA LYS A 83 3.05 6.87 -9.28
C LYS A 83 3.00 6.77 -10.81
N SER A 84 2.15 5.93 -11.34
CA SER A 84 1.95 5.72 -12.78
C SER A 84 1.04 6.77 -13.42
N SER A 85 0.44 7.66 -12.63
CA SER A 85 -0.39 8.74 -13.16
C SER A 85 0.45 9.69 -14.01
N LYS A 86 -0.03 9.99 -15.22
CA LYS A 86 0.70 10.82 -16.21
C LYS A 86 0.80 12.31 -15.83
N GLY A 87 0.17 12.72 -14.74
CA GLY A 87 0.16 14.11 -14.30
C GLY A 87 -0.34 14.26 -12.88
N PRO A 88 -0.39 15.52 -12.38
CA PRO A 88 -0.97 15.81 -11.08
C PRO A 88 -2.47 15.53 -11.09
N GLU A 89 -2.96 14.92 -10.01
CA GLU A 89 -4.37 14.61 -9.80
C GLU A 89 -5.04 15.72 -9.00
N HIS A 90 -6.29 16.00 -9.34
CA HIS A 90 -7.09 16.99 -8.59
C HIS A 90 -7.51 16.42 -7.23
N VAL A 91 -7.16 17.14 -6.17
CA VAL A 91 -7.56 16.85 -4.80
C VAL A 91 -8.18 18.13 -4.21
N GLY A 92 -9.49 18.23 -4.24
CA GLY A 92 -10.20 19.44 -3.86
C GLY A 92 -9.73 20.67 -4.67
N PRO A 93 -9.33 21.75 -4.02
CA PRO A 93 -8.95 22.99 -4.71
C PRO A 93 -7.50 23.00 -5.24
N ILE A 94 -6.74 21.93 -5.07
CA ILE A 94 -5.34 21.81 -5.48
C ILE A 94 -5.11 20.60 -6.37
N GLN A 95 -3.90 20.50 -6.90
CA GLN A 95 -3.46 19.30 -7.60
C GLN A 95 -2.24 18.71 -6.89
N VAL A 96 -2.17 17.38 -6.83
CA VAL A 96 -1.09 16.66 -6.15
C VAL A 96 -0.57 15.56 -7.06
N ALA A 97 0.75 15.40 -7.11
CA ALA A 97 1.40 14.33 -7.86
C ALA A 97 2.36 13.55 -6.95
N LEU A 98 2.27 12.24 -7.00
CA LEU A 98 3.20 11.35 -6.32
C LEU A 98 4.45 11.18 -7.19
N ARG A 99 5.62 11.59 -6.69
CA ARG A 99 6.89 11.55 -7.44
C ARG A 99 7.76 10.38 -7.07
N LYS A 100 7.92 10.12 -5.79
CA LYS A 100 8.78 9.06 -5.28
C LYS A 100 8.09 8.35 -4.12
N VAL A 101 8.30 7.05 -4.07
CA VAL A 101 7.84 6.20 -2.97
C VAL A 101 9.01 5.35 -2.49
N ASP A 102 9.24 5.35 -1.20
CA ASP A 102 10.11 4.41 -0.50
C ASP A 102 9.28 3.68 0.55
N ALA A 103 8.62 2.62 0.10
CA ALA A 103 7.74 1.83 0.96
C ALA A 103 8.50 1.12 2.11
N LYS A 104 9.81 0.87 1.94
CA LYS A 104 10.61 0.23 2.98
C LYS A 104 10.87 1.14 4.17
N HIS A 105 11.03 2.44 3.92
CA HIS A 105 11.31 3.43 4.96
C HIS A 105 10.10 4.32 5.26
N TYR A 106 8.91 3.98 4.70
CA TYR A 106 7.68 4.76 4.87
C TYR A 106 7.82 6.23 4.47
N LYS A 107 8.62 6.49 3.41
CA LYS A 107 8.88 7.84 2.90
C LYS A 107 8.34 8.04 1.51
N TYR A 108 7.94 9.27 1.25
CA TYR A 108 7.40 9.66 -0.06
C TYR A 108 7.77 11.10 -0.41
N THR A 109 7.69 11.42 -1.69
CA THR A 109 7.85 12.78 -2.23
C THR A 109 6.62 13.15 -3.02
N LEU A 110 5.98 14.27 -2.66
CA LEU A 110 4.84 14.84 -3.35
C LEU A 110 5.19 16.17 -3.99
N ASN A 111 4.60 16.43 -5.15
CA ASN A 111 4.49 17.75 -5.73
C ASN A 111 3.06 18.25 -5.53
N VAL A 112 2.93 19.38 -4.87
CA VAL A 112 1.66 20.07 -4.66
C VAL A 112 1.62 21.27 -5.59
N VAL A 113 0.59 21.34 -6.42
CA VAL A 113 0.34 22.48 -7.30
C VAL A 113 -0.83 23.28 -6.75
N ALA A 114 -0.54 24.49 -6.32
CA ALA A 114 -1.53 25.43 -5.79
C ALA A 114 -1.15 26.85 -6.25
N ASP A 115 -2.13 27.65 -6.65
CA ASP A 115 -1.92 29.04 -7.13
C ASP A 115 -0.84 29.17 -8.23
N ASP A 116 -0.85 28.26 -9.22
CA ASP A 116 0.13 28.17 -10.31
C ASP A 116 1.59 27.96 -9.85
N LYS A 117 1.77 27.58 -8.59
CA LYS A 117 3.07 27.23 -8.01
C LYS A 117 3.14 25.75 -7.69
N THR A 118 4.27 25.15 -8.02
CA THR A 118 4.57 23.77 -7.62
C THR A 118 5.47 23.80 -6.40
N ILE A 119 5.00 23.15 -5.33
CA ILE A 119 5.74 22.99 -4.07
C ILE A 119 6.14 21.53 -3.96
N GLU A 120 7.43 21.24 -3.99
CA GLU A 120 7.94 19.89 -3.78
C GLU A 120 8.14 19.62 -2.29
N LYS A 121 7.55 18.54 -1.79
CA LYS A 121 7.70 18.05 -0.42
C LYS A 121 8.44 16.71 -0.47
N LYS A 122 9.76 16.79 -0.23
CA LYS A 122 10.68 15.63 -0.33
C LYS A 122 10.75 14.85 0.97
N ASP A 123 10.93 13.54 0.83
CA ASP A 123 11.29 12.59 1.90
C ASP A 123 10.41 12.73 3.16
N ARG A 124 9.11 12.89 2.96
CA ARG A 124 8.14 12.95 4.05
C ARG A 124 7.78 11.56 4.54
N THR A 125 7.51 11.44 5.81
CA THR A 125 7.15 10.18 6.46
C THR A 125 5.62 10.01 6.47
N VAL A 126 5.16 8.77 6.35
CA VAL A 126 3.74 8.42 6.50
C VAL A 126 3.24 8.86 7.89
N GLY A 127 2.07 9.48 7.94
CA GLY A 127 1.49 10.05 9.15
C GLY A 127 1.99 11.46 9.51
N GLU A 128 3.00 11.99 8.81
CA GLU A 128 3.49 13.35 9.02
C GLU A 128 2.58 14.36 8.32
N PRO A 129 1.99 15.35 9.05
CA PRO A 129 1.20 16.39 8.43
C PRO A 129 2.09 17.36 7.65
N ILE A 130 1.77 17.58 6.38
CA ILE A 130 2.44 18.54 5.51
C ILE A 130 1.58 19.77 5.41
N GLN A 131 2.03 20.86 6.02
CA GLN A 131 1.33 22.15 5.97
C GLN A 131 1.92 23.06 4.89
N PHE A 132 1.04 23.78 4.20
CA PHE A 132 1.40 24.82 3.23
C PHE A 132 0.31 25.88 3.12
N TYR A 133 0.70 27.07 2.71
CA TYR A 133 -0.22 28.20 2.56
C TYR A 133 -0.61 28.36 1.09
N VAL A 134 -1.89 28.56 0.86
CA VAL A 134 -2.48 28.89 -0.43
C VAL A 134 -2.97 30.33 -0.37
N ARG A 135 -2.83 31.05 -1.47
CA ARG A 135 -3.22 32.46 -1.55
C ARG A 135 -4.70 32.65 -1.20
N GLY A 136 -4.98 33.57 -0.28
CA GLY A 136 -6.35 33.85 0.16
C GLY A 136 -6.90 32.90 1.22
N ALA A 137 -6.18 31.85 1.60
CA ALA A 137 -6.59 30.98 2.68
C ALA A 137 -6.32 31.62 4.05
N ARG A 138 -7.29 31.52 4.96
CA ARG A 138 -7.17 32.03 6.34
C ARG A 138 -6.29 31.18 7.24
N ALA A 139 -6.11 29.90 6.89
CA ALA A 139 -5.32 28.93 7.62
C ALA A 139 -4.57 28.02 6.63
N PRO A 140 -3.50 27.36 7.04
CA PRO A 140 -2.76 26.48 6.18
C PRO A 140 -3.61 25.28 5.72
N TYR A 141 -3.36 24.83 4.53
CA TYR A 141 -3.81 23.53 4.03
C TYR A 141 -2.90 22.45 4.62
N GLU A 142 -3.45 21.28 4.84
CA GLU A 142 -2.71 20.17 5.42
C GLU A 142 -2.95 18.89 4.62
N ILE A 143 -1.87 18.24 4.22
CA ILE A 143 -1.91 16.92 3.59
C ILE A 143 -1.33 15.91 4.58
N VAL A 144 -2.04 14.80 4.77
CA VAL A 144 -1.56 13.64 5.52
C VAL A 144 -1.68 12.41 4.66
N VAL A 145 -0.57 11.70 4.46
CA VAL A 145 -0.55 10.38 3.84
C VAL A 145 -0.51 9.35 4.96
N PHE A 146 -1.48 8.45 4.99
CA PHE A 146 -1.61 7.45 6.03
C PHE A 146 -1.34 6.01 5.55
N ASP A 147 -1.34 5.80 4.24
CA ASP A 147 -1.03 4.49 3.65
C ASP A 147 -0.13 4.67 2.43
N LEU A 148 0.88 3.81 2.31
CA LEU A 148 1.88 3.87 1.26
C LEU A 148 2.18 2.46 0.75
N THR A 149 2.00 2.28 -0.55
CA THR A 149 2.41 1.07 -1.26
C THR A 149 3.57 1.37 -2.20
N LYS A 150 4.06 0.38 -2.94
CA LYS A 150 5.16 0.58 -3.91
C LYS A 150 4.84 1.63 -4.98
N ASP A 151 3.59 1.74 -5.36
CA ASP A 151 3.15 2.54 -6.51
C ASP A 151 2.01 3.51 -6.20
N SER A 152 1.51 3.54 -4.98
CA SER A 152 0.42 4.42 -4.58
C SER A 152 0.55 4.96 -3.16
N ALA A 153 -0.07 6.11 -2.93
CA ALA A 153 -0.20 6.76 -1.64
C ALA A 153 -1.66 7.13 -1.39
N LYS A 154 -2.18 6.79 -0.23
CA LYS A 154 -3.51 7.21 0.22
C LYS A 154 -3.38 8.21 1.35
N GLY A 155 -4.24 9.21 1.31
CA GLY A 155 -4.22 10.27 2.29
C GLY A 155 -5.44 11.14 2.24
N TYR A 156 -5.38 12.24 2.95
CA TYR A 156 -6.39 13.29 2.87
C TYR A 156 -5.76 14.67 2.82
N LEU A 157 -6.48 15.59 2.17
CA LEU A 157 -6.23 17.02 2.20
C LEU A 157 -7.26 17.65 3.12
N SER A 158 -6.80 18.41 4.08
CA SER A 158 -7.64 19.25 4.96
C SER A 158 -7.48 20.71 4.57
N THR A 159 -8.59 21.36 4.23
CA THR A 159 -8.60 22.79 3.88
C THR A 159 -9.49 23.55 4.84
N PRO A 160 -9.19 24.83 5.16
CA PRO A 160 -10.11 25.66 5.92
C PRO A 160 -11.40 25.84 5.12
N LYS A 161 -12.56 25.78 5.76
CA LYS A 161 -13.84 26.07 5.12
C LYS A 161 -13.78 27.44 4.44
N SER A 162 -14.03 27.45 3.14
CA SER A 162 -14.21 28.71 2.43
C SER A 162 -15.44 29.41 3.00
N ALA A 163 -15.25 30.61 3.54
CA ALA A 163 -16.35 31.46 3.99
C ALA A 163 -17.30 31.89 2.83
N ASN A 164 -17.11 31.35 1.63
CA ASN A 164 -17.78 31.73 0.40
C ASN A 164 -18.38 30.57 -0.40
N ALA A 165 -18.77 29.45 0.26
CA ALA A 165 -19.76 28.59 -0.33
C ALA A 165 -21.12 29.26 -0.12
N ALA A 166 -21.54 30.07 -1.09
CA ALA A 166 -22.93 30.49 -1.19
C ALA A 166 -23.79 29.23 -1.10
N PRO A 167 -24.86 29.22 -0.28
CA PRO A 167 -25.76 28.07 -0.23
C PRO A 167 -26.28 27.83 -1.65
N PRO A 168 -26.44 26.57 -2.08
CA PRO A 168 -27.01 26.29 -3.38
C PRO A 168 -28.33 27.04 -3.51
N ALA A 169 -28.42 27.87 -4.54
CA ALA A 169 -29.62 28.67 -4.81
C ALA A 169 -30.84 27.74 -4.78
N ALA A 170 -31.74 28.00 -3.86
CA ALA A 170 -33.00 27.31 -3.77
C ALA A 170 -33.69 27.41 -5.14
N LYS A 171 -33.96 26.24 -5.72
CA LYS A 171 -34.73 26.14 -6.96
C LYS A 171 -36.06 26.88 -6.76
N PRO A 172 -36.41 27.84 -7.60
CA PRO A 172 -37.71 28.51 -7.45
C PRO A 172 -38.83 27.48 -7.56
N PRO A 173 -39.91 27.62 -6.79
CA PRO A 173 -41.06 26.73 -6.92
C PRO A 173 -41.62 26.91 -8.32
N SER A 174 -41.76 25.81 -9.05
CA SER A 174 -42.51 25.77 -10.29
C SER A 174 -43.97 26.12 -9.98
N GLY A 175 -44.31 27.36 -10.23
CA GLY A 175 -45.71 27.81 -10.24
C GLY A 175 -46.45 27.19 -11.41
N ASN A 176 -47.61 26.73 -11.10
CA ASN A 176 -48.71 26.22 -11.86
C ASN A 176 -48.82 26.75 -13.29
#